data_4536734377941414c4ec82496b2ca7f7
#
_entry.id   4536734377941414c4ec82496b2ca7f7
#
_cell.length_a   1.000
_cell.length_b   1.000
_cell.length_c   1.000
_cell.angle_alpha   90.00
_cell.angle_beta   90.00
_cell.angle_gamma   90.00
#
_symmetry.space_group_name_H-M   'P 1'
#
loop_
_entity.id
_entity.type
_entity.pdbx_description
1 polymer ?
#
loop_
_entity_poly.entity_id
_entity_poly.type
_entity_poly.pdbx_seq_one_letter_code
_entity_poly.pdbx_strand_id
1 'polypeptide(L)'
;MLIPITERIKMVKASTHVKLLVANSLLVEDDQILLIDAGFGHGNVDTLKDIPVDYLVNSHFHEDHVMFNWLFPKAKLFVPLEDAEGISSRQTYIDWYGFQVLDGQAVQDWIFDAFDWREYHTDNLFTEGHKWELGNTTVQALHTPGHTKGHYSFWIEKERILFAADVALTPTGQWYGNMTSDVDEFIASIKRLKALKPQVVVS
;
A
#
# COMPACT_ATOMS: atom_id res chain seq x y z
N MET A 1 9.84 7.14 -11.12
CA MET A 1 10.79 8.24 -10.75
C MET A 1 10.88 8.33 -9.24
N LEU A 2 12.11 8.28 -8.70
CA LEU A 2 12.36 8.49 -7.27
C LEU A 2 12.42 9.99 -6.96
N ILE A 3 11.57 10.46 -6.04
CA ILE A 3 11.53 11.85 -5.58
C ILE A 3 12.04 11.87 -4.14
N PRO A 4 13.22 12.48 -3.86
CA PRO A 4 13.75 12.53 -2.51
C PRO A 4 12.89 13.44 -1.63
N ILE A 5 12.54 12.95 -0.43
CA ILE A 5 11.88 13.72 0.62
C ILE A 5 12.93 14.10 1.67
N THR A 6 13.77 13.15 2.05
CA THR A 6 14.97 13.34 2.86
C THR A 6 16.15 12.60 2.23
N GLU A 7 17.30 12.56 2.90
CA GLU A 7 18.46 11.76 2.47
C GLU A 7 18.11 10.25 2.37
N ARG A 8 17.30 9.75 3.30
CA ARG A 8 16.94 8.32 3.41
C ARG A 8 15.57 7.95 2.87
N ILE A 9 14.66 8.92 2.72
CA ILE A 9 13.26 8.65 2.39
C ILE A 9 12.95 9.24 1.03
N LYS A 10 12.42 8.40 0.14
CA LYS A 10 12.05 8.76 -1.23
C LYS A 10 10.61 8.32 -1.52
N MET A 11 9.85 9.18 -2.16
CA MET A 11 8.60 8.77 -2.80
C MET A 11 8.94 8.12 -4.14
N VAL A 12 8.44 6.93 -4.37
CA VAL A 12 8.39 6.34 -5.70
C VAL A 12 7.14 6.86 -6.38
N LYS A 13 7.29 7.91 -7.20
CA LYS A 13 6.16 8.45 -7.94
C LYS A 13 5.66 7.43 -8.94
N ALA A 14 4.39 7.07 -8.84
CA ALA A 14 3.74 6.14 -9.75
C ALA A 14 3.91 6.58 -11.21
N SER A 15 4.18 5.63 -12.08
CA SER A 15 4.41 5.87 -13.51
C SER A 15 3.66 4.82 -14.31
N THR A 16 2.71 5.29 -15.10
CA THR A 16 1.92 4.43 -15.99
C THR A 16 2.09 4.87 -17.44
N HIS A 17 2.33 3.90 -18.32
CA HIS A 17 2.22 4.07 -19.78
C HIS A 17 0.88 3.56 -20.31
N VAL A 18 0.04 3.02 -19.43
CA VAL A 18 -1.27 2.46 -19.71
C VAL A 18 -2.31 3.06 -18.75
N LYS A 19 -3.59 2.96 -19.08
CA LYS A 19 -4.71 3.44 -18.25
C LYS A 19 -4.99 2.48 -17.07
N LEU A 20 -3.95 2.11 -16.33
CA LEU A 20 -4.08 1.31 -15.12
C LEU A 20 -4.00 2.21 -13.90
N LEU A 21 -4.73 1.84 -12.87
CA LEU A 21 -4.54 2.40 -11.54
C LEU A 21 -3.14 2.00 -11.07
N VAL A 22 -2.43 2.93 -10.49
CA VAL A 22 -1.09 2.73 -9.92
C VAL A 22 -0.96 3.63 -8.71
N ALA A 23 -0.33 3.13 -7.66
CA ALA A 23 -0.15 3.85 -6.42
C ALA A 23 1.28 4.33 -6.25
N ASN A 24 1.46 5.46 -5.56
CA ASN A 24 2.78 5.86 -5.10
C ASN A 24 3.26 4.87 -4.03
N SER A 25 4.58 4.69 -3.94
CA SER A 25 5.21 3.86 -2.92
C SER A 25 6.18 4.71 -2.10
N LEU A 26 6.53 4.26 -0.89
CA LEU A 26 7.54 4.91 -0.08
C LEU A 26 8.75 3.99 0.10
N LEU A 27 9.92 4.46 -0.33
CA LEU A 27 11.20 3.77 -0.15
C LEU A 27 11.98 4.43 0.99
N VAL A 28 12.38 3.64 1.98
CA VAL A 28 13.25 4.05 3.08
C VAL A 28 14.57 3.28 2.97
N GLU A 29 15.66 4.01 2.74
CA GLU A 29 17.02 3.46 2.63
C GLU A 29 17.82 3.87 3.86
N ASP A 30 17.98 2.94 4.80
CA ASP A 30 18.78 3.08 6.01
C ASP A 30 19.66 1.83 6.18
N ASP A 31 20.04 1.41 7.39
CA ASP A 31 20.77 0.16 7.62
C ASP A 31 20.00 -1.07 7.09
N GLN A 32 18.68 -0.99 7.09
CA GLN A 32 17.77 -1.90 6.38
C GLN A 32 16.90 -1.10 5.41
N ILE A 33 16.57 -1.70 4.29
CA ILE A 33 15.77 -1.08 3.22
C ILE A 33 14.33 -1.57 3.31
N LEU A 34 13.41 -0.63 3.44
CA LEU A 34 11.98 -0.90 3.48
C LEU A 34 11.29 -0.22 2.31
N LEU A 35 10.41 -0.98 1.63
CA LEU A 35 9.50 -0.48 0.61
C LEU A 35 8.06 -0.66 1.09
N ILE A 36 7.29 0.43 1.13
CA ILE A 36 5.84 0.38 1.38
C ILE A 36 5.13 0.45 0.04
N ASP A 37 4.32 -0.55 -0.21
CA ASP A 37 3.57 -0.83 -1.43
C ASP A 37 4.45 -1.05 -2.68
N ALA A 38 3.99 -1.91 -3.54
CA ALA A 38 4.64 -2.25 -4.79
C ALA A 38 3.71 -2.00 -5.99
N GLY A 39 3.01 -0.88 -5.97
CA GLY A 39 2.06 -0.46 -7.01
C GLY A 39 2.56 0.59 -7.97
N PHE A 40 3.84 0.86 -7.97
CA PHE A 40 4.52 1.99 -8.60
C PHE A 40 4.46 2.05 -10.13
N GLY A 41 3.83 1.07 -10.78
CA GLY A 41 3.67 0.99 -12.23
C GLY A 41 4.92 0.55 -13.00
N HIS A 42 4.69 -0.02 -14.19
CA HIS A 42 5.73 -0.64 -15.04
C HIS A 42 6.92 0.30 -15.36
N GLY A 43 6.68 1.61 -15.46
CA GLY A 43 7.73 2.59 -15.75
C GLY A 43 8.80 2.73 -14.66
N ASN A 44 8.59 2.16 -13.47
CA ASN A 44 9.55 2.18 -12.37
C ASN A 44 10.25 0.82 -12.13
N VAL A 45 9.86 -0.24 -12.83
CA VAL A 45 10.41 -1.60 -12.63
C VAL A 45 11.93 -1.60 -12.75
N ASP A 46 12.48 -1.03 -13.84
CA ASP A 46 13.93 -1.00 -14.05
C ASP A 46 14.69 -0.16 -13.01
N THR A 47 14.02 0.79 -12.37
CA THR A 47 14.61 1.61 -11.31
C THR A 47 14.68 0.84 -9.98
N LEU A 48 13.72 -0.05 -9.71
CA LEU A 48 13.53 -0.66 -8.39
C LEU A 48 13.97 -2.12 -8.31
N LYS A 49 13.99 -2.86 -9.42
CA LYS A 49 14.26 -4.32 -9.44
C LYS A 49 15.59 -4.74 -8.82
N ASP A 50 16.59 -3.85 -8.84
CA ASP A 50 17.93 -4.13 -8.34
C ASP A 50 18.16 -3.56 -6.91
N ILE A 51 17.16 -2.90 -6.32
CA ILE A 51 17.24 -2.43 -4.93
C ILE A 51 17.09 -3.64 -4.00
N PRO A 52 18.06 -3.89 -3.08
CA PRO A 52 18.01 -5.03 -2.17
C PRO A 52 17.06 -4.77 -1.00
N VAL A 53 15.75 -4.75 -1.28
CA VAL A 53 14.71 -4.53 -0.27
C VAL A 53 14.74 -5.65 0.76
N ASP A 54 14.88 -5.29 2.04
CA ASP A 54 14.83 -6.21 3.18
C ASP A 54 13.38 -6.47 3.62
N TYR A 55 12.57 -5.40 3.67
CA TYR A 55 11.17 -5.45 4.07
C TYR A 55 10.29 -4.85 3.00
N LEU A 56 9.33 -5.64 2.51
CA LEU A 56 8.23 -5.20 1.67
C LEU A 56 6.96 -5.19 2.52
N VAL A 57 6.31 -4.05 2.61
CA VAL A 57 5.13 -3.87 3.46
C VAL A 57 3.96 -3.43 2.59
N ASN A 58 2.84 -4.15 2.60
CA ASN A 58 1.63 -3.70 1.93
C ASN A 58 0.76 -2.90 2.89
N SER A 59 0.18 -1.81 2.41
CA SER A 59 -0.74 -0.98 3.19
C SER A 59 -2.13 -1.61 3.31
N HIS A 60 -2.57 -2.31 2.27
CA HIS A 60 -3.86 -3.01 2.18
C HIS A 60 -3.87 -3.98 0.98
N PHE A 61 -5.04 -4.61 0.68
CA PHE A 61 -5.10 -5.74 -0.25
C PHE A 61 -5.29 -5.37 -1.73
N HIS A 62 -5.48 -4.09 -2.11
CA HIS A 62 -5.78 -3.72 -3.49
C HIS A 62 -4.63 -4.01 -4.46
N GLU A 63 -5.01 -4.33 -5.69
CA GLU A 63 -4.11 -4.76 -6.76
C GLU A 63 -3.03 -3.74 -7.09
N ASP A 64 -3.37 -2.47 -7.09
CA ASP A 64 -2.46 -1.37 -7.39
C ASP A 64 -1.48 -1.03 -6.25
N HIS A 65 -1.54 -1.77 -5.14
CA HIS A 65 -0.57 -1.74 -4.04
C HIS A 65 0.31 -3.00 -3.97
N VAL A 66 -0.16 -4.13 -4.51
CA VAL A 66 0.52 -5.43 -4.38
C VAL A 66 1.09 -5.98 -5.70
N MET A 67 0.77 -5.37 -6.84
CA MET A 67 1.01 -5.91 -8.18
C MET A 67 2.47 -6.29 -8.48
N PHE A 68 3.45 -5.63 -7.90
CA PHE A 68 4.88 -5.91 -8.09
C PHE A 68 5.55 -6.56 -6.87
N ASN A 69 4.80 -7.11 -5.91
CA ASN A 69 5.40 -7.83 -4.79
C ASN A 69 6.37 -8.94 -5.26
N TRP A 70 6.05 -9.60 -6.37
CA TRP A 70 6.88 -10.65 -6.98
C TRP A 70 8.26 -10.17 -7.43
N LEU A 71 8.46 -8.86 -7.59
CA LEU A 71 9.74 -8.28 -8.00
C LEU A 71 10.80 -8.38 -6.88
N PHE A 72 10.34 -8.54 -5.63
CA PHE A 72 11.20 -8.55 -4.43
C PHE A 72 11.16 -9.91 -3.71
N PRO A 73 11.58 -11.03 -4.37
CA PRO A 73 11.39 -12.37 -3.83
C PRO A 73 12.26 -12.67 -2.59
N LYS A 74 13.24 -11.82 -2.29
CA LYS A 74 14.12 -11.96 -1.12
C LYS A 74 13.66 -11.10 0.07
N ALA A 75 12.77 -10.14 -0.17
CA ALA A 75 12.25 -9.29 0.89
C ALA A 75 11.32 -10.10 1.79
N LYS A 76 11.34 -9.76 3.09
CA LYS A 76 10.31 -10.25 4.02
C LYS A 76 9.03 -9.46 3.75
N LEU A 77 8.02 -10.13 3.19
CA LEU A 77 6.71 -9.53 2.95
C LEU A 77 5.94 -9.43 4.26
N PHE A 78 5.48 -8.22 4.59
CA PHE A 78 4.58 -7.93 5.69
C PHE A 78 3.23 -7.46 5.16
N VAL A 79 2.14 -8.01 5.69
CA VAL A 79 0.77 -7.64 5.32
C VAL A 79 -0.08 -7.34 6.55
N PRO A 80 -1.09 -6.45 6.45
CA PRO A 80 -2.03 -6.22 7.54
C PRO A 80 -2.77 -7.51 7.90
N LEU A 81 -2.91 -7.80 9.20
CA LEU A 81 -3.64 -8.97 9.66
C LEU A 81 -5.07 -9.01 9.10
N GLU A 82 -5.74 -7.86 9.09
CA GLU A 82 -7.14 -7.74 8.69
C GLU A 82 -7.35 -7.90 7.17
N ASP A 83 -6.33 -7.60 6.35
CA ASP A 83 -6.38 -7.69 4.88
C ASP A 83 -5.61 -8.89 4.31
N ALA A 84 -4.96 -9.69 5.16
CA ALA A 84 -4.10 -10.81 4.74
C ALA A 84 -4.84 -11.82 3.84
N GLU A 85 -6.10 -12.11 4.15
CA GLU A 85 -6.89 -13.07 3.37
C GLU A 85 -7.23 -12.54 1.97
N GLY A 86 -7.46 -11.20 1.81
CA GLY A 86 -7.68 -10.57 0.51
C GLY A 86 -6.43 -10.59 -0.38
N ILE A 87 -5.22 -10.65 0.21
CA ILE A 87 -3.96 -10.76 -0.52
C ILE A 87 -3.64 -12.22 -0.88
N SER A 88 -4.05 -13.18 -0.05
CA SER A 88 -3.68 -14.59 -0.16
C SER A 88 -4.73 -15.49 -0.84
N SER A 89 -5.92 -14.97 -1.13
CA SER A 89 -7.04 -15.73 -1.69
C SER A 89 -7.75 -14.93 -2.79
N ARG A 90 -7.70 -15.45 -4.02
CA ARG A 90 -8.44 -14.89 -5.14
C ARG A 90 -9.95 -14.83 -4.89
N GLN A 91 -10.49 -15.87 -4.24
CA GLN A 91 -11.93 -15.90 -3.94
C GLN A 91 -12.30 -14.80 -2.94
N THR A 92 -11.53 -14.64 -1.87
CA THR A 92 -11.75 -13.60 -0.88
C THR A 92 -11.61 -12.20 -1.48
N TYR A 93 -10.63 -12.00 -2.37
CA TYR A 93 -10.48 -10.77 -3.13
C TYR A 93 -11.75 -10.42 -3.93
N ILE A 94 -12.29 -11.41 -4.70
CA ILE A 94 -13.53 -11.26 -5.48
C ILE A 94 -14.71 -10.90 -4.58
N ASP A 95 -14.85 -11.60 -3.43
CA ASP A 95 -15.94 -11.40 -2.49
C ASP A 95 -15.89 -10.01 -1.83
N TRP A 96 -14.69 -9.55 -1.47
CA TRP A 96 -14.51 -8.25 -0.83
C TRP A 96 -14.69 -7.07 -1.78
N TYR A 97 -14.39 -7.24 -3.06
CA TYR A 97 -14.73 -6.25 -4.08
C TYR A 97 -16.25 -6.23 -4.41
N GLY A 98 -16.96 -7.32 -4.12
CA GLY A 98 -18.39 -7.44 -4.44
C GLY A 98 -18.67 -7.69 -5.91
N PHE A 99 -17.74 -8.27 -6.66
CA PHE A 99 -17.88 -8.51 -8.11
C PHE A 99 -19.07 -9.40 -8.45
N GLN A 100 -19.50 -10.30 -7.54
CA GLN A 100 -20.69 -11.14 -7.75
C GLN A 100 -21.97 -10.30 -7.82
N VAL A 101 -22.01 -9.11 -7.23
CA VAL A 101 -23.20 -8.23 -7.19
C VAL A 101 -23.35 -7.45 -8.50
N LEU A 102 -22.25 -7.24 -9.23
CA LEU A 102 -22.17 -6.31 -10.37
C LEU A 102 -22.15 -7.01 -11.74
N ASP A 103 -22.47 -8.31 -11.83
CA ASP A 103 -22.24 -9.11 -13.07
C ASP A 103 -20.81 -8.91 -13.62
N GLY A 104 -19.86 -8.90 -12.68
CA GLY A 104 -18.54 -8.34 -12.88
C GLY A 104 -17.50 -9.30 -13.44
N GLN A 105 -17.86 -10.41 -14.12
CA GLN A 105 -16.87 -11.37 -14.64
C GLN A 105 -15.85 -10.69 -15.56
N ALA A 106 -16.30 -9.84 -16.46
CA ALA A 106 -15.40 -9.12 -17.38
C ALA A 106 -14.47 -8.14 -16.63
N VAL A 107 -14.94 -7.54 -15.54
CA VAL A 107 -14.12 -6.64 -14.68
C VAL A 107 -13.10 -7.46 -13.89
N GLN A 108 -13.50 -8.61 -13.34
CA GLN A 108 -12.58 -9.53 -12.67
C GLN A 108 -11.45 -9.95 -13.61
N ASP A 109 -11.81 -10.49 -14.80
CA ASP A 109 -10.85 -10.99 -15.78
C ASP A 109 -9.87 -9.86 -16.17
N TRP A 110 -10.40 -8.65 -16.40
CA TRP A 110 -9.58 -7.49 -16.71
C TRP A 110 -8.60 -7.12 -15.56
N ILE A 111 -9.05 -7.11 -14.30
CA ILE A 111 -8.18 -6.81 -13.16
C ILE A 111 -7.07 -7.85 -13.04
N PHE A 112 -7.43 -9.14 -13.04
CA PHE A 112 -6.45 -10.20 -12.86
C PHE A 112 -5.41 -10.23 -13.99
N ASP A 113 -5.82 -9.97 -15.23
CA ASP A 113 -4.91 -9.92 -16.38
C ASP A 113 -4.06 -8.65 -16.39
N ALA A 114 -4.69 -7.49 -16.15
CA ALA A 114 -4.03 -6.19 -16.26
C ALA A 114 -2.98 -5.95 -15.16
N PHE A 115 -3.24 -6.46 -13.96
CA PHE A 115 -2.35 -6.31 -12.81
C PHE A 115 -1.45 -7.52 -12.58
N ASP A 116 -1.51 -8.59 -13.42
CA ASP A 116 -0.83 -9.86 -13.17
C ASP A 116 -1.01 -10.31 -11.70
N TRP A 117 -2.29 -10.24 -11.25
CA TRP A 117 -2.63 -10.45 -9.85
C TRP A 117 -2.26 -11.85 -9.40
N ARG A 118 -1.59 -11.94 -8.25
CA ARG A 118 -1.08 -13.19 -7.69
C ARG A 118 -1.47 -13.29 -6.23
N GLU A 119 -1.64 -14.52 -5.76
CA GLU A 119 -1.78 -14.82 -4.34
C GLU A 119 -0.41 -14.72 -3.66
N TYR A 120 -0.37 -14.00 -2.53
CA TYR A 120 0.83 -13.89 -1.70
C TYR A 120 0.54 -14.41 -0.31
N HIS A 121 1.38 -15.35 0.16
CA HIS A 121 1.28 -15.95 1.48
C HIS A 121 2.48 -15.55 2.32
N THR A 122 2.23 -15.12 3.54
CA THR A 122 3.28 -14.76 4.50
C THR A 122 2.80 -14.95 5.93
N ASP A 123 3.71 -15.33 6.82
CA ASP A 123 3.47 -15.40 8.26
C ASP A 123 3.82 -14.07 8.97
N ASN A 124 4.36 -13.09 8.25
CA ASN A 124 4.71 -11.80 8.81
C ASN A 124 3.49 -10.86 8.77
N LEU A 125 2.55 -11.08 9.67
CA LEU A 125 1.36 -10.25 9.83
C LEU A 125 1.65 -9.13 10.81
N PHE A 126 1.11 -7.93 10.53
CA PHE A 126 1.23 -6.80 11.45
C PHE A 126 -0.13 -6.20 11.81
N THR A 127 -0.15 -5.47 12.92
CA THR A 127 -1.32 -4.79 13.45
C THR A 127 -0.96 -3.36 13.89
N GLU A 128 -1.93 -2.63 14.41
CA GLU A 128 -1.76 -1.26 14.95
C GLU A 128 -0.50 -1.13 15.82
N GLY A 129 0.29 -0.13 15.52
CA GLY A 129 1.48 0.23 16.29
C GLY A 129 2.73 -0.61 16.02
N HIS A 130 2.69 -1.55 15.08
CA HIS A 130 3.89 -2.27 14.65
C HIS A 130 4.96 -1.29 14.15
N LYS A 131 6.23 -1.57 14.46
CA LYS A 131 7.35 -0.72 14.10
C LYS A 131 8.44 -1.49 13.39
N TRP A 132 8.96 -0.90 12.32
CA TRP A 132 10.19 -1.32 11.66
C TRP A 132 11.29 -0.37 12.04
N GLU A 133 12.26 -0.87 12.83
CA GLU A 133 13.45 -0.14 13.23
C GLU A 133 14.56 -0.38 12.19
N LEU A 134 14.81 0.60 11.33
CA LEU A 134 15.68 0.42 10.15
C LEU A 134 17.10 0.91 10.36
N GLY A 135 17.43 1.37 11.56
CA GLY A 135 18.68 2.03 11.94
C GLY A 135 18.39 3.39 12.54
N ASN A 136 18.53 4.46 11.77
CA ASN A 136 18.21 5.82 12.20
C ASN A 136 16.74 6.21 11.99
N THR A 137 16.02 5.42 11.18
CA THR A 137 14.63 5.64 10.81
C THR A 137 13.74 4.56 11.40
N THR A 138 12.64 4.99 12.02
CA THR A 138 11.58 4.09 12.50
C THR A 138 10.31 4.38 11.72
N VAL A 139 9.71 3.34 11.13
CA VAL A 139 8.41 3.41 10.46
C VAL A 139 7.38 2.74 11.34
N GLN A 140 6.29 3.42 11.66
CA GLN A 140 5.20 2.89 12.48
C GLN A 140 3.92 2.72 11.68
N ALA A 141 3.30 1.55 11.78
CA ALA A 141 1.98 1.27 11.21
C ALA A 141 0.88 1.92 12.05
N LEU A 142 -0.05 2.60 11.38
CA LEU A 142 -1.25 3.20 11.95
C LEU A 142 -2.45 2.59 11.26
N HIS A 143 -3.30 1.86 11.98
CA HIS A 143 -4.54 1.32 11.44
C HIS A 143 -5.49 2.47 11.08
N THR A 144 -5.83 2.57 9.83
CA THR A 144 -6.67 3.63 9.27
C THR A 144 -7.78 3.04 8.39
N PRO A 145 -8.69 2.26 9.01
CA PRO A 145 -9.74 1.57 8.28
C PRO A 145 -10.72 2.53 7.61
N GLY A 146 -11.50 1.99 6.69
CA GLY A 146 -12.58 2.69 6.01
C GLY A 146 -12.48 2.62 4.49
N HIS A 147 -11.27 2.72 3.92
CA HIS A 147 -11.01 2.38 2.52
C HIS A 147 -11.11 0.85 2.32
N THR A 148 -10.35 0.09 3.10
CA THR A 148 -10.57 -1.32 3.41
C THR A 148 -10.62 -1.49 4.93
N LYS A 149 -11.03 -2.66 5.42
CA LYS A 149 -11.02 -2.97 6.85
C LYS A 149 -9.60 -3.04 7.42
N GLY A 150 -8.63 -3.46 6.61
CA GLY A 150 -7.23 -3.62 6.97
C GLY A 150 -6.31 -2.56 6.35
N HIS A 151 -6.83 -1.38 6.01
CA HIS A 151 -6.00 -0.30 5.49
C HIS A 151 -5.11 0.30 6.59
N TYR A 152 -3.84 0.52 6.27
CA TYR A 152 -2.85 1.16 7.13
C TYR A 152 -2.20 2.36 6.45
N SER A 153 -1.98 3.41 7.22
CA SER A 153 -1.04 4.48 6.92
C SER A 153 0.23 4.28 7.74
N PHE A 154 1.34 4.93 7.35
CA PHE A 154 2.63 4.75 8.01
C PHE A 154 3.21 6.09 8.43
N TRP A 155 3.63 6.16 9.70
CA TRP A 155 4.14 7.37 10.32
C TRP A 155 5.63 7.27 10.61
N ILE A 156 6.38 8.27 10.18
CA ILE A 156 7.79 8.45 10.48
C ILE A 156 7.89 9.71 11.34
N GLU A 157 7.87 9.51 12.67
CA GLU A 157 7.66 10.59 13.65
C GLU A 157 8.77 11.63 13.61
N LYS A 158 10.02 11.18 13.57
CA LYS A 158 11.21 12.05 13.60
C LYS A 158 11.20 13.06 12.44
N GLU A 159 10.86 12.63 11.26
CA GLU A 159 10.80 13.42 10.03
C GLU A 159 9.42 14.05 9.80
N ARG A 160 8.41 13.67 10.60
CA ARG A 160 7.02 14.08 10.47
C ARG A 160 6.46 13.80 9.06
N ILE A 161 6.82 12.64 8.52
CA ILE A 161 6.36 12.15 7.23
C ILE A 161 5.23 11.14 7.45
N LEU A 162 4.14 11.32 6.73
CA LEU A 162 3.01 10.40 6.69
C LEU A 162 2.91 9.80 5.27
N PHE A 163 3.03 8.49 5.17
CA PHE A 163 2.56 7.77 3.99
C PHE A 163 1.11 7.37 4.25
N ALA A 164 0.18 7.99 3.55
CA ALA A 164 -1.24 7.87 3.82
C ALA A 164 -1.93 6.79 2.98
N ALA A 165 -1.19 6.16 2.05
CA ALA A 165 -1.72 5.22 1.06
C ALA A 165 -3.02 5.76 0.44
N ASP A 166 -4.14 5.05 0.55
CA ASP A 166 -5.43 5.43 -0.06
C ASP A 166 -6.33 6.29 0.82
N VAL A 167 -5.80 6.83 1.92
CA VAL A 167 -6.32 8.09 2.45
C VAL A 167 -5.76 9.21 1.55
N ALA A 168 -6.20 9.19 0.28
CA ALA A 168 -5.58 9.92 -0.82
C ALA A 168 -5.99 11.39 -0.85
N LEU A 169 -5.05 12.23 -1.30
CA LEU A 169 -5.29 13.66 -1.53
C LEU A 169 -5.62 13.91 -3.01
N THR A 170 -6.61 13.20 -3.54
CA THR A 170 -6.99 13.31 -4.95
C THR A 170 -8.11 14.31 -5.19
N PRO A 171 -8.13 15.02 -6.33
CA PRO A 171 -9.25 15.90 -6.69
C PRO A 171 -10.56 15.16 -6.92
N THR A 172 -10.51 13.87 -7.20
CA THR A 172 -11.68 13.03 -7.48
C THR A 172 -12.35 12.50 -6.21
N GLY A 173 -11.74 12.72 -5.04
CA GLY A 173 -12.24 12.22 -3.75
C GLY A 173 -11.69 10.84 -3.40
N GLN A 174 -12.24 10.27 -2.34
CA GLN A 174 -11.79 8.99 -1.78
C GLN A 174 -12.56 7.82 -2.39
N TRP A 175 -11.88 6.70 -2.60
CA TRP A 175 -12.52 5.44 -2.97
C TRP A 175 -12.94 4.68 -1.71
N TYR A 176 -14.19 4.21 -1.69
CA TYR A 176 -14.77 3.40 -0.60
C TYR A 176 -15.87 2.45 -1.14
N GLY A 177 -15.62 1.86 -2.32
CA GLY A 177 -16.58 1.05 -3.06
C GLY A 177 -16.54 -0.46 -2.76
N ASN A 178 -15.71 -0.93 -1.84
CA ASN A 178 -15.61 -2.34 -1.49
C ASN A 178 -16.68 -2.77 -0.49
N MET A 179 -16.94 -4.08 -0.41
CA MET A 179 -17.77 -4.67 0.65
C MET A 179 -17.17 -4.53 2.06
N THR A 180 -15.85 -4.25 2.12
CA THR A 180 -15.10 -4.04 3.38
C THR A 180 -14.89 -2.57 3.70
N SER A 181 -15.42 -1.64 2.88
CA SER A 181 -15.32 -0.21 3.13
C SER A 181 -16.34 0.26 4.18
N ASP A 182 -15.94 1.25 4.99
CA ASP A 182 -16.80 1.91 5.98
C ASP A 182 -16.52 3.41 6.02
N VAL A 183 -17.53 4.23 5.70
CA VAL A 183 -17.39 5.67 5.57
C VAL A 183 -17.15 6.36 6.92
N ASP A 184 -17.75 5.86 8.01
CA ASP A 184 -17.60 6.46 9.33
C ASP A 184 -16.19 6.18 9.89
N GLU A 185 -15.69 4.95 9.72
CA GLU A 185 -14.30 4.61 10.03
C GLU A 185 -13.32 5.44 9.19
N PHE A 186 -13.61 5.63 7.90
CA PHE A 186 -12.77 6.43 7.01
C PHE A 186 -12.66 7.88 7.48
N ILE A 187 -13.79 8.50 7.85
CA ILE A 187 -13.82 9.85 8.42
C ILE A 187 -13.02 9.93 9.72
N ALA A 188 -13.13 8.91 10.58
CA ALA A 188 -12.38 8.84 11.83
C ALA A 188 -10.87 8.72 11.57
N SER A 189 -10.47 7.88 10.60
CA SER A 189 -9.09 7.71 10.15
C SER A 189 -8.48 9.01 9.63
N ILE A 190 -9.19 9.75 8.76
CA ILE A 190 -8.76 11.06 8.26
C ILE A 190 -8.54 12.05 9.42
N LYS A 191 -9.48 12.11 10.38
CA LYS A 191 -9.37 13.00 11.56
C LYS A 191 -8.14 12.63 12.40
N ARG A 192 -7.90 11.33 12.61
CA ARG A 192 -6.72 10.82 13.33
C ARG A 192 -5.42 11.24 12.64
N LEU A 193 -5.29 11.00 11.33
CA LEU A 193 -4.09 11.35 10.58
C LEU A 193 -3.84 12.87 10.57
N LYS A 194 -4.89 13.68 10.42
CA LYS A 194 -4.79 15.13 10.49
C LYS A 194 -4.26 15.63 11.84
N ALA A 195 -4.62 14.95 12.94
CA ALA A 195 -4.16 15.31 14.29
C ALA A 195 -2.65 15.13 14.50
N LEU A 196 -1.98 14.28 13.72
CA LEU A 196 -0.51 14.10 13.73
C LEU A 196 0.21 15.35 13.23
N LYS A 197 -0.45 16.21 12.46
CA LYS A 197 0.12 17.41 11.83
C LYS A 197 1.40 17.09 11.04
N PRO A 198 1.35 16.18 10.06
CA PRO A 198 2.52 15.84 9.25
C PRO A 198 3.07 17.07 8.53
N GLN A 199 4.38 17.11 8.30
CA GLN A 199 5.02 18.12 7.45
C GLN A 199 4.99 17.71 5.98
N VAL A 200 5.04 16.40 5.72
CA VAL A 200 4.93 15.82 4.38
C VAL A 200 3.88 14.70 4.42
N VAL A 201 3.03 14.69 3.43
CA VAL A 201 2.07 13.59 3.18
C VAL A 201 2.35 13.01 1.80
N VAL A 202 2.49 11.70 1.73
CA VAL A 202 2.57 10.92 0.49
C VAL A 202 1.32 10.05 0.41
N SER A 203 0.61 10.10 -0.71
CA SER A 203 -0.57 9.27 -0.99
C SER A 203 -0.61 8.86 -2.45
#